data_9fc9c90b0bd573b34f451fce10ec9d76
#
_entry.id   9fc9c90b0bd573b34f451fce10ec9d76
#
_cell.length_a   1.000
_cell.length_b   1.000
_cell.length_c   1.000
_cell.angle_alpha   90.00
_cell.angle_beta   90.00
_cell.angle_gamma   90.00
#
_symmetry.space_group_name_H-M   'P 1'
#
loop_
_entity.id
_entity.type
_entity.pdbx_description
1 polymer ?
#
loop_
_entity_poly.entity_id
_entity_poly.type
_entity_poly.pdbx_seq_one_letter_code
_entity_poly.pdbx_strand_id
1 'polypeptide(L)'
;MKSTGETTNTTEKEQKLPVTEKNGTAPEKTEHILNRLIIGAGVCVAVIAVLIGVKLYRQDRQMDITEPFARSMVLASDPLSAEKRFQAETLSADLCVGETSVPLNDISFSSQVKAGLFDLDHKKVLFAQNMYDQVYPASITKIMTALLAMEYNQPDTQVTITEEDLALEDGSQMSGLAVGDTVTMDQLFHALLIYSANDAAMAIARQVGGSVENFVQMMNDKAASLAMTGTHFANPHGLHDENHYTTAYDVYLMLYAAYQHTEFQNTMSMSSYTLNMTHADGTAGTIYLSSTDKYLTGEKNAPENVTVLGGKTGTTDEAGSCLALVSQNAYGEPFISVILHASTKVELYEDCLLYTSP
;
A
#
# COMPACT_ATOMS: atom_id res chain seq x y z
N MET A 1 -69.67 -7.22 23.78
CA MET A 1 -70.23 -6.80 25.06
C MET A 1 -69.61 -5.48 25.39
N LYS A 2 -70.40 -4.46 25.21
CA LYS A 2 -70.87 -3.48 26.21
C LYS A 2 -69.67 -2.70 26.84
N SER A 3 -69.59 -1.37 26.88
CA SER A 3 -70.61 -0.26 26.77
C SER A 3 -69.91 0.94 27.31
N THR A 4 -69.91 2.06 26.57
CA THR A 4 -70.52 3.35 26.86
C THR A 4 -70.07 4.06 28.16
N GLY A 5 -69.81 5.33 28.15
CA GLY A 5 -70.50 6.53 27.76
C GLY A 5 -69.65 7.75 28.10
N GLU A 6 -69.57 8.77 27.33
CA GLU A 6 -70.43 9.97 27.24
C GLU A 6 -70.85 10.63 28.53
N THR A 7 -70.45 11.91 28.70
CA THR A 7 -71.35 13.09 28.80
C THR A 7 -70.55 14.33 29.17
N THR A 8 -70.42 15.33 28.30
CA THR A 8 -71.11 16.64 28.14
C THR A 8 -71.53 17.41 29.39
N ASN A 9 -71.11 18.67 29.51
CA ASN A 9 -71.91 19.87 29.64
C ASN A 9 -71.02 21.11 29.89
N THR A 10 -70.97 22.07 29.03
CA THR A 10 -71.70 23.27 28.68
C THR A 10 -72.07 24.22 29.86
N THR A 11 -71.84 25.46 29.62
CA THR A 11 -72.45 26.79 29.93
C THR A 11 -71.53 27.69 30.74
N GLU A 12 -71.40 28.93 30.52
CA GLU A 12 -71.92 30.05 29.79
C GLU A 12 -71.29 31.31 30.39
N LYS A 13 -70.98 32.25 29.53
CA LYS A 13 -70.98 33.74 29.65
C LYS A 13 -70.74 34.44 30.95
N GLU A 14 -69.85 35.38 30.98
CA GLU A 14 -70.21 36.80 31.08
C GLU A 14 -69.11 37.77 30.63
N GLN A 15 -69.56 38.77 29.91
CA GLN A 15 -68.88 39.84 29.25
C GLN A 15 -68.70 41.04 30.23
N LYS A 16 -67.52 41.64 30.30
CA LYS A 16 -67.33 43.08 30.61
C LYS A 16 -66.06 43.63 30.04
N LEU A 17 -66.16 44.56 29.13
CA LEU A 17 -65.20 45.58 28.71
C LEU A 17 -65.62 46.90 29.45
N PRO A 18 -64.85 48.01 29.37
CA PRO A 18 -63.38 48.22 29.21
C PRO A 18 -62.81 49.16 30.30
N VAL A 19 -61.50 49.26 30.45
CA VAL A 19 -60.88 50.57 30.84
C VAL A 19 -59.48 50.58 30.18
N THR A 20 -59.29 51.65 29.44
CA THR A 20 -58.04 52.10 28.85
C THR A 20 -57.06 52.57 29.90
N GLU A 21 -55.78 52.10 29.79
CA GLU A 21 -54.67 52.99 30.15
C GLU A 21 -53.46 52.72 29.30
N LYS A 22 -53.00 53.76 28.65
CA LYS A 22 -51.72 53.83 27.94
C LYS A 22 -50.61 53.83 28.99
N ASN A 23 -49.53 53.04 28.78
CA ASN A 23 -48.20 53.61 28.84
C ASN A 23 -47.17 52.59 28.37
N GLY A 24 -46.43 53.01 27.44
CA GLY A 24 -45.21 52.61 26.79
C GLY A 24 -44.19 51.73 27.56
N THR A 25 -43.73 50.78 26.87
CA THR A 25 -42.31 50.41 26.91
C THR A 25 -42.00 49.60 25.63
N ALA A 26 -41.51 50.30 24.66
CA ALA A 26 -40.79 49.65 23.53
C ALA A 26 -39.36 50.22 23.52
N PRO A 27 -38.44 49.61 24.33
CA PRO A 27 -37.04 49.60 23.94
C PRO A 27 -36.39 48.21 24.04
N GLU A 28 -36.96 47.25 24.73
CA GLU A 28 -36.24 46.01 25.05
C GLU A 28 -36.05 45.08 23.84
N LYS A 29 -37.00 45.02 22.91
CA LYS A 29 -36.88 44.21 21.69
C LYS A 29 -35.83 44.73 20.70
N THR A 30 -35.60 46.02 20.68
CA THR A 30 -34.63 46.64 19.75
C THR A 30 -33.21 46.43 20.23
N GLU A 31 -32.94 46.44 21.52
CA GLU A 31 -31.62 46.13 22.10
C GLU A 31 -31.22 44.65 21.86
N HIS A 32 -32.15 43.73 22.04
CA HIS A 32 -31.87 42.30 21.76
C HIS A 32 -31.59 42.01 20.28
N ILE A 33 -32.24 42.72 19.36
CA ILE A 33 -31.97 42.61 17.93
C ILE A 33 -30.62 43.23 17.59
N LEU A 34 -30.29 44.37 18.14
CA LEU A 34 -29.02 45.06 17.94
C LEU A 34 -27.85 44.21 18.49
N ASN A 35 -27.98 43.63 19.68
CA ASN A 35 -26.97 42.76 20.27
C ASN A 35 -26.77 41.47 19.45
N ARG A 36 -27.82 40.87 18.90
CA ARG A 36 -27.72 39.73 18.00
C ARG A 36 -27.01 40.06 16.68
N LEU A 37 -27.27 41.25 16.13
CA LEU A 37 -26.60 41.74 14.93
C LEU A 37 -25.10 42.02 15.18
N ILE A 38 -24.76 42.59 16.35
CA ILE A 38 -23.36 42.85 16.73
C ILE A 38 -22.61 41.52 16.94
N ILE A 39 -23.22 40.53 17.61
CA ILE A 39 -22.63 39.20 17.78
C ILE A 39 -22.48 38.52 16.43
N GLY A 40 -23.48 38.58 15.56
CA GLY A 40 -23.42 38.02 14.22
C GLY A 40 -22.32 38.66 13.36
N ALA A 41 -22.17 39.98 13.42
CA ALA A 41 -21.09 40.69 12.73
C ALA A 41 -19.70 40.32 13.29
N GLY A 42 -19.58 40.15 14.62
CA GLY A 42 -18.34 39.68 15.26
C GLY A 42 -17.91 38.29 14.82
N VAL A 43 -18.87 37.36 14.72
CA VAL A 43 -18.63 36.00 14.21
C VAL A 43 -18.20 36.04 12.75
N CYS A 44 -18.83 36.83 11.91
CA CYS A 44 -18.44 36.96 10.49
C CYS A 44 -17.00 37.52 10.36
N VAL A 45 -16.63 38.52 11.14
CA VAL A 45 -15.26 39.08 11.13
C VAL A 45 -14.25 38.03 11.59
N ALA A 46 -14.56 37.25 12.62
CA ALA A 46 -13.69 36.16 13.09
C ALA A 46 -13.49 35.08 12.02
N VAL A 47 -14.55 34.67 11.33
CA VAL A 47 -14.49 33.70 10.22
C VAL A 47 -13.63 34.22 9.06
N ILE A 48 -13.83 35.50 8.69
CA ILE A 48 -13.02 36.12 7.63
C ILE A 48 -11.56 36.22 8.05
N ALA A 49 -11.26 36.56 9.30
CA ALA A 49 -9.88 36.58 9.79
C ALA A 49 -9.21 35.20 9.76
N VAL A 50 -9.95 34.11 10.10
CA VAL A 50 -9.47 32.73 9.99
C VAL A 50 -9.22 32.35 8.53
N LEU A 51 -10.14 32.70 7.63
CA LEU A 51 -9.99 32.41 6.20
C LEU A 51 -8.80 33.16 5.58
N ILE A 52 -8.58 34.42 5.99
CA ILE A 52 -7.39 35.19 5.58
C ILE A 52 -6.13 34.58 6.16
N GLY A 53 -6.13 34.17 7.43
CA GLY A 53 -5.02 33.48 8.08
C GLY A 53 -4.65 32.16 7.39
N VAL A 54 -5.66 31.36 7.03
CA VAL A 54 -5.46 30.10 6.26
C VAL A 54 -4.93 30.40 4.86
N LYS A 55 -5.42 31.47 4.21
CA LYS A 55 -4.94 31.86 2.88
C LYS A 55 -3.48 32.33 2.93
N LEU A 56 -3.12 33.15 3.89
CA LEU A 56 -1.76 33.63 4.09
C LEU A 56 -0.82 32.47 4.45
N TYR A 57 -1.25 31.55 5.35
CA TYR A 57 -0.49 30.37 5.71
C TYR A 57 -0.27 29.42 4.53
N ARG A 58 -1.26 29.28 3.62
CA ARG A 58 -1.11 28.51 2.38
C ARG A 58 -0.22 29.22 1.35
N GLN A 59 -0.28 30.53 1.30
CA GLN A 59 0.52 31.33 0.35
C GLN A 59 2.00 31.31 0.75
N ASP A 60 2.30 31.31 2.05
CA ASP A 60 3.69 31.21 2.57
C ASP A 60 4.31 29.81 2.38
N ARG A 61 3.47 28.79 2.11
CA ARG A 61 3.90 27.42 1.80
C ARG A 61 3.86 27.07 0.31
N GLN A 62 3.39 27.94 -0.55
CA GLN A 62 3.59 27.77 -1.99
C GLN A 62 5.06 28.06 -2.28
N MET A 63 5.85 27.01 -2.48
CA MET A 63 7.18 27.16 -3.07
C MET A 63 7.00 27.86 -4.41
N ASP A 64 7.61 29.01 -4.56
CA ASP A 64 7.67 29.71 -5.84
C ASP A 64 8.64 28.96 -6.75
N ILE A 65 8.08 28.05 -7.56
CA ILE A 65 8.82 27.27 -8.55
C ILE A 65 9.18 28.09 -9.80
N THR A 66 8.90 29.38 -9.82
CA THR A 66 9.16 30.21 -11.00
C THR A 66 10.59 30.76 -11.07
N GLU A 67 11.40 30.65 -10.01
CA GLU A 67 12.72 31.29 -9.96
C GLU A 67 13.97 30.41 -10.16
N PRO A 68 14.01 29.08 -9.96
CA PRO A 68 15.28 28.36 -10.14
C PRO A 68 15.69 28.14 -11.61
N PHE A 69 14.78 28.30 -12.56
CA PHE A 69 15.05 27.96 -13.96
C PHE A 69 15.17 29.17 -14.91
N ALA A 70 14.94 30.39 -14.46
CA ALA A 70 14.94 31.59 -15.28
C ALA A 70 16.29 32.34 -15.33
N ARG A 71 17.34 31.86 -14.68
CA ARG A 71 18.69 32.42 -14.90
C ARG A 71 19.29 31.76 -16.11
N SER A 72 19.24 32.48 -17.23
CA SER A 72 20.06 32.19 -18.39
C SER A 72 21.49 31.91 -17.96
N MET A 73 21.99 30.70 -18.22
CA MET A 73 23.40 30.41 -18.14
C MET A 73 24.12 31.30 -19.11
N VAL A 74 24.76 32.36 -18.62
CA VAL A 74 25.86 32.97 -19.32
C VAL A 74 26.98 31.94 -19.31
N LEU A 75 27.21 31.29 -20.45
CA LEU A 75 28.37 30.46 -20.70
C LEU A 75 29.60 31.35 -20.62
N ALA A 76 30.19 31.51 -19.43
CA ALA A 76 31.56 31.95 -19.33
C ALA A 76 32.44 30.80 -19.81
N SER A 77 32.99 30.97 -20.98
CA SER A 77 34.02 30.09 -21.55
C SER A 77 35.32 30.31 -20.79
N ASP A 78 35.50 29.59 -19.69
CA ASP A 78 36.76 29.49 -18.98
C ASP A 78 37.25 28.03 -19.04
N PRO A 79 38.37 27.76 -19.79
CA PRO A 79 38.76 26.38 -20.09
C PRO A 79 39.61 25.70 -19.01
N LEU A 80 39.66 26.18 -17.76
CA LEU A 80 40.63 25.71 -16.75
C LEU A 80 40.07 25.45 -15.35
N SER A 81 38.81 25.10 -15.17
CA SER A 81 38.38 24.47 -13.93
C SER A 81 37.44 23.32 -14.23
N ALA A 82 38.02 22.12 -14.33
CA ALA A 82 37.27 20.86 -14.17
C ALA A 82 36.87 20.69 -12.71
N GLU A 83 36.12 21.65 -12.16
CA GLU A 83 35.37 21.41 -10.94
C GLU A 83 34.27 20.42 -11.28
N LYS A 84 34.31 19.25 -10.60
CA LYS A 84 33.21 18.30 -10.58
C LYS A 84 31.93 19.09 -10.32
N ARG A 85 31.14 19.33 -11.35
CA ARG A 85 29.77 19.80 -11.20
C ARG A 85 29.05 18.72 -10.43
N PHE A 86 28.70 19.01 -9.20
CA PHE A 86 27.69 18.21 -8.50
C PHE A 86 26.38 18.43 -9.23
N GLN A 87 26.13 17.61 -10.27
CA GLN A 87 24.77 17.38 -10.73
C GLN A 87 24.10 16.62 -9.60
N ALA A 88 23.01 17.17 -9.07
CA ALA A 88 22.14 16.37 -8.21
C ALA A 88 21.79 15.12 -9.02
N GLU A 89 22.14 13.95 -8.48
CA GLU A 89 21.73 12.67 -9.09
C GLU A 89 20.21 12.70 -9.18
N THR A 90 19.68 12.40 -10.36
CA THR A 90 18.23 12.29 -10.52
C THR A 90 17.75 11.13 -9.63
N LEU A 91 16.61 11.28 -8.95
CA LEU A 91 16.00 10.22 -8.15
C LEU A 91 15.83 8.89 -8.92
N SER A 92 15.86 8.95 -10.26
CA SER A 92 15.77 7.80 -11.17
C SER A 92 17.12 7.29 -11.70
N ALA A 93 18.26 7.83 -11.24
CA ALA A 93 19.58 7.44 -11.77
C ALA A 93 19.87 5.94 -11.60
N ASP A 94 19.31 5.33 -10.59
CA ASP A 94 19.45 3.91 -10.26
C ASP A 94 18.23 3.05 -10.63
N LEU A 95 17.21 3.62 -11.27
CA LEU A 95 15.99 2.91 -11.62
C LEU A 95 15.86 2.69 -13.12
N CYS A 96 15.24 1.54 -13.49
CA CYS A 96 14.80 1.32 -14.86
C CYS A 96 13.59 2.20 -15.14
N VAL A 97 13.65 3.03 -16.17
CA VAL A 97 12.53 3.88 -16.59
C VAL A 97 12.22 3.60 -18.05
N GLY A 98 10.97 3.46 -18.41
CA GLY A 98 10.54 3.13 -19.76
C GLY A 98 9.12 3.59 -20.08
N GLU A 99 8.71 3.36 -21.33
CA GLU A 99 7.34 3.61 -21.80
C GLU A 99 6.38 2.54 -21.25
N THR A 100 5.06 2.81 -21.34
CA THR A 100 4.02 1.90 -20.86
C THR A 100 4.07 0.51 -21.52
N SER A 101 4.56 0.46 -22.76
CA SER A 101 4.77 -0.78 -23.51
C SER A 101 6.04 -0.69 -24.31
N VAL A 102 6.95 -1.64 -24.08
CA VAL A 102 8.23 -1.82 -24.78
C VAL A 102 8.19 -3.22 -25.40
N PRO A 103 8.11 -3.34 -26.75
CA PRO A 103 8.01 -4.64 -27.40
C PRO A 103 9.34 -5.39 -27.33
N LEU A 104 9.25 -6.71 -27.18
CA LEU A 104 10.37 -7.62 -27.40
C LEU A 104 9.96 -8.63 -28.49
N ASN A 105 10.85 -8.92 -29.42
CA ASN A 105 10.55 -9.77 -30.56
C ASN A 105 10.06 -11.17 -30.11
N ASP A 106 9.03 -11.66 -30.80
CA ASP A 106 8.42 -12.97 -30.61
C ASP A 106 7.73 -13.22 -29.26
N ILE A 107 7.50 -12.18 -28.44
CA ILE A 107 6.83 -12.29 -27.17
C ILE A 107 5.54 -11.45 -27.16
N SER A 108 4.43 -12.13 -26.86
CA SER A 108 3.14 -11.48 -26.66
C SER A 108 2.34 -12.21 -25.60
N PHE A 109 1.89 -11.49 -24.60
CA PHE A 109 0.90 -11.97 -23.64
C PHE A 109 -0.53 -11.67 -24.10
N SER A 110 -1.49 -12.29 -23.45
CA SER A 110 -2.88 -11.84 -23.56
C SER A 110 -2.99 -10.35 -23.17
N SER A 111 -3.89 -9.61 -23.80
CA SER A 111 -4.00 -8.15 -23.64
C SER A 111 -4.31 -7.68 -22.21
N GLN A 112 -4.82 -8.58 -21.37
CA GLN A 112 -5.13 -8.30 -19.97
C GLN A 112 -3.90 -8.33 -19.06
N VAL A 113 -2.82 -9.01 -19.44
CA VAL A 113 -1.60 -9.11 -18.64
C VAL A 113 -0.90 -7.74 -18.54
N LYS A 114 -0.41 -7.43 -17.34
CA LYS A 114 0.46 -6.29 -17.07
C LYS A 114 1.83 -6.82 -16.72
N ALA A 115 2.84 -6.47 -17.49
CA ALA A 115 4.15 -7.06 -17.34
C ALA A 115 5.30 -6.09 -17.56
N GLY A 116 6.45 -6.42 -16.97
CA GLY A 116 7.71 -5.71 -17.20
C GLY A 116 8.92 -6.60 -16.93
N LEU A 117 9.97 -6.42 -17.73
CA LEU A 117 11.29 -7.01 -17.53
C LEU A 117 12.29 -5.87 -17.38
N PHE A 118 13.03 -5.89 -16.30
CA PHE A 118 13.92 -4.83 -15.86
C PHE A 118 15.33 -5.35 -15.70
N ASP A 119 16.26 -4.80 -16.49
CA ASP A 119 17.71 -5.05 -16.39
C ASP A 119 18.30 -4.13 -15.33
N LEU A 120 18.74 -4.71 -14.21
CA LEU A 120 19.19 -3.92 -13.07
C LEU A 120 20.60 -3.35 -13.24
N ASP A 121 21.45 -3.98 -14.04
CA ASP A 121 22.82 -3.52 -14.28
C ASP A 121 22.84 -2.34 -15.27
N HIS A 122 22.08 -2.46 -16.35
CA HIS A 122 22.03 -1.43 -17.39
C HIS A 122 20.94 -0.37 -17.18
N LYS A 123 20.11 -0.52 -16.13
CA LYS A 123 19.00 0.38 -15.80
C LYS A 123 18.00 0.54 -16.94
N LYS A 124 17.62 -0.57 -17.58
CA LYS A 124 16.77 -0.58 -18.76
C LYS A 124 15.50 -1.40 -18.55
N VAL A 125 14.40 -0.91 -19.12
CA VAL A 125 13.21 -1.72 -19.36
C VAL A 125 13.42 -2.46 -20.68
N LEU A 126 13.58 -3.78 -20.63
CA LEU A 126 13.77 -4.62 -21.81
C LEU A 126 12.46 -5.01 -22.48
N PHE A 127 11.43 -5.21 -21.66
CA PHE A 127 10.05 -5.48 -22.09
C PHE A 127 9.07 -4.78 -21.17
N ALA A 128 7.96 -4.29 -21.73
CA ALA A 128 6.81 -3.84 -20.97
C ALA A 128 5.53 -4.04 -21.77
N GLN A 129 4.48 -4.46 -21.08
CA GLN A 129 3.11 -4.48 -21.58
C GLN A 129 2.18 -3.89 -20.53
N ASN A 130 1.60 -2.72 -20.84
CA ASN A 130 0.66 -2.03 -19.94
C ASN A 130 1.21 -1.89 -18.51
N MET A 131 2.52 -1.64 -18.35
CA MET A 131 3.19 -1.76 -17.05
C MET A 131 2.76 -0.73 -16.00
N TYR A 132 2.05 0.33 -16.41
CA TYR A 132 1.50 1.36 -15.52
C TYR A 132 -0.01 1.20 -15.26
N ASP A 133 -0.67 0.21 -15.88
CA ASP A 133 -2.07 -0.04 -15.65
C ASP A 133 -2.29 -0.70 -14.27
N GLN A 134 -3.31 -0.22 -13.55
CA GLN A 134 -3.66 -0.75 -12.23
C GLN A 134 -4.31 -2.12 -12.31
N VAL A 135 -3.91 -3.01 -11.41
CA VAL A 135 -4.47 -4.34 -11.20
C VAL A 135 -4.41 -4.72 -9.72
N TYR A 136 -5.14 -5.76 -9.34
CA TYR A 136 -5.06 -6.31 -7.98
C TYR A 136 -3.77 -7.12 -7.81
N PRO A 137 -2.98 -6.88 -6.75
CA PRO A 137 -1.66 -7.51 -6.56
C PRO A 137 -1.73 -8.94 -6.02
N ALA A 138 -2.83 -9.37 -5.42
CA ALA A 138 -2.86 -10.56 -4.59
C ALA A 138 -1.69 -10.57 -3.58
N SER A 139 -1.12 -11.74 -3.28
CA SER A 139 -0.03 -11.90 -2.32
C SER A 139 1.32 -11.28 -2.72
N ILE A 140 1.44 -10.62 -3.88
CA ILE A 140 2.60 -9.77 -4.20
C ILE A 140 2.72 -8.63 -3.16
N THR A 141 1.60 -8.19 -2.58
CA THR A 141 1.50 -7.27 -1.43
C THR A 141 2.49 -7.58 -0.31
N LYS A 142 2.75 -8.87 -0.05
CA LYS A 142 3.62 -9.32 1.05
C LYS A 142 5.09 -8.91 0.91
N ILE A 143 5.51 -8.46 -0.28
CA ILE A 143 6.82 -7.84 -0.46
C ILE A 143 6.89 -6.52 0.34
N MET A 144 5.83 -5.70 0.31
CA MET A 144 5.77 -4.47 1.12
C MET A 144 5.70 -4.78 2.62
N THR A 145 4.94 -5.79 2.99
CA THR A 145 4.86 -6.25 4.40
C THR A 145 6.23 -6.71 4.91
N ALA A 146 6.96 -7.48 4.09
CA ALA A 146 8.32 -7.91 4.40
C ALA A 146 9.30 -6.73 4.50
N LEU A 147 9.23 -5.78 3.59
CA LEU A 147 10.08 -4.58 3.59
C LEU A 147 9.93 -3.78 4.89
N LEU A 148 8.69 -3.54 5.31
CA LEU A 148 8.43 -2.84 6.57
C LEU A 148 8.84 -3.67 7.80
N ALA A 149 8.65 -4.99 7.77
CA ALA A 149 9.12 -5.86 8.85
C ALA A 149 10.64 -5.74 9.06
N MET A 150 11.43 -5.73 8.00
CA MET A 150 12.89 -5.56 8.05
C MET A 150 13.30 -4.17 8.55
N GLU A 151 12.58 -3.13 8.15
CA GLU A 151 12.93 -1.75 8.50
C GLU A 151 12.58 -1.39 9.96
N TYR A 152 11.53 -1.98 10.52
CA TYR A 152 10.95 -1.53 11.79
C TYR A 152 10.98 -2.56 12.92
N ASN A 153 11.48 -3.78 12.70
CA ASN A 153 11.48 -4.80 13.74
C ASN A 153 12.80 -5.55 13.82
N GLN A 154 12.99 -6.27 14.97
CA GLN A 154 14.15 -7.12 15.19
C GLN A 154 13.77 -8.58 14.97
N PRO A 155 14.64 -9.40 14.32
CA PRO A 155 14.36 -10.80 14.01
C PRO A 155 13.95 -11.65 15.22
N ASP A 156 14.58 -11.42 16.36
CA ASP A 156 14.37 -12.19 17.61
C ASP A 156 13.14 -11.78 18.42
N THR A 157 12.40 -10.74 17.97
CA THR A 157 11.18 -10.28 18.66
C THR A 157 10.17 -11.41 18.74
N GLN A 158 9.74 -11.75 19.98
CA GLN A 158 8.72 -12.77 20.22
C GLN A 158 7.33 -12.21 19.92
N VAL A 159 6.56 -12.93 19.14
CA VAL A 159 5.19 -12.58 18.74
C VAL A 159 4.26 -13.72 19.16
N THR A 160 3.27 -13.41 19.97
CA THR A 160 2.20 -14.35 20.31
C THR A 160 1.04 -14.15 19.35
N ILE A 161 0.58 -15.24 18.73
CA ILE A 161 -0.53 -15.25 17.79
C ILE A 161 -1.84 -15.00 18.53
N THR A 162 -2.66 -14.10 18.00
CA THR A 162 -3.96 -13.70 18.56
C THR A 162 -5.12 -14.15 17.66
N GLU A 163 -6.35 -14.05 18.15
CA GLU A 163 -7.55 -14.32 17.35
C GLU A 163 -7.66 -13.40 16.14
N GLU A 164 -7.20 -12.14 16.27
CA GLU A 164 -7.20 -11.15 15.20
C GLU A 164 -6.29 -11.57 14.04
N ASP A 165 -5.13 -12.17 14.32
CA ASP A 165 -4.19 -12.64 13.32
C ASP A 165 -4.77 -13.77 12.45
N LEU A 166 -5.73 -14.52 12.99
CA LEU A 166 -6.38 -15.66 12.35
C LEU A 166 -7.79 -15.34 11.80
N ALA A 167 -8.31 -14.13 12.04
CA ALA A 167 -9.64 -13.71 11.62
C ALA A 167 -9.67 -13.31 10.13
N LEU A 168 -9.43 -14.29 9.26
CA LEU A 168 -9.38 -14.13 7.81
C LEU A 168 -10.49 -14.94 7.13
N GLU A 169 -10.78 -14.64 5.88
CA GLU A 169 -11.80 -15.35 5.10
C GLU A 169 -11.44 -16.82 4.87
N ASP A 170 -12.47 -17.68 4.78
CA ASP A 170 -12.33 -19.11 4.51
C ASP A 170 -11.54 -19.37 3.22
N GLY A 171 -10.60 -20.32 3.28
CA GLY A 171 -9.73 -20.66 2.14
C GLY A 171 -8.47 -19.80 2.01
N SER A 172 -8.27 -18.85 2.91
CA SER A 172 -7.02 -18.08 2.99
C SER A 172 -5.81 -18.99 3.25
N GLN A 173 -4.67 -18.68 2.62
CA GLN A 173 -3.39 -19.37 2.85
C GLN A 173 -2.89 -19.08 4.27
N MET A 174 -3.01 -20.04 5.18
CA MET A 174 -2.62 -19.91 6.59
C MET A 174 -1.41 -20.78 6.89
N SER A 175 -0.51 -20.31 7.74
CA SER A 175 0.69 -21.09 8.14
C SER A 175 0.36 -22.34 8.95
N GLY A 176 -0.76 -22.33 9.66
CA GLY A 176 -1.18 -23.39 10.60
C GLY A 176 -0.87 -23.06 12.06
N LEU A 177 -0.44 -21.83 12.36
CA LEU A 177 -0.30 -21.32 13.72
C LEU A 177 -1.67 -21.22 14.39
N ALA A 178 -1.72 -21.42 15.72
CA ALA A 178 -2.92 -21.33 16.54
C ALA A 178 -2.84 -20.14 17.51
N VAL A 179 -3.99 -19.71 18.01
CA VAL A 179 -4.06 -18.68 19.07
C VAL A 179 -3.24 -19.10 20.28
N GLY A 180 -2.36 -18.22 20.74
CA GLY A 180 -1.45 -18.44 21.86
C GLY A 180 -0.11 -19.07 21.50
N ASP A 181 0.09 -19.51 20.26
CA ASP A 181 1.41 -19.92 19.78
C ASP A 181 2.35 -18.70 19.78
N THR A 182 3.60 -18.93 20.16
CA THR A 182 4.64 -17.90 20.17
C THR A 182 5.75 -18.27 19.20
N VAL A 183 6.08 -17.34 18.33
CA VAL A 183 7.12 -17.44 17.29
C VAL A 183 7.97 -16.18 17.29
N THR A 184 9.11 -16.20 16.60
CA THR A 184 9.91 -14.99 16.38
C THR A 184 9.42 -14.22 15.16
N MET A 185 9.78 -12.94 15.07
CA MET A 185 9.52 -12.12 13.86
C MET A 185 10.21 -12.74 12.64
N ASP A 186 11.41 -13.28 12.78
CA ASP A 186 12.12 -14.01 11.73
C ASP A 186 11.30 -15.19 11.19
N GLN A 187 10.68 -15.96 12.06
CA GLN A 187 9.84 -17.11 11.65
C GLN A 187 8.57 -16.67 10.92
N LEU A 188 7.94 -15.57 11.36
CA LEU A 188 6.82 -14.97 10.63
C LEU A 188 7.24 -14.44 9.25
N PHE A 189 8.42 -13.81 9.17
CA PHE A 189 8.99 -13.31 7.93
C PHE A 189 9.22 -14.44 6.91
N HIS A 190 9.77 -15.57 7.35
CA HIS A 190 9.93 -16.77 6.52
C HIS A 190 8.58 -17.35 6.08
N ALA A 191 7.60 -17.46 6.98
CA ALA A 191 6.25 -17.94 6.65
C ALA A 191 5.55 -17.02 5.63
N LEU A 192 5.72 -15.70 5.78
CA LEU A 192 5.19 -14.67 4.88
C LEU A 192 5.71 -14.82 3.45
N LEU A 193 7.01 -14.95 3.27
CA LEU A 193 7.65 -14.94 1.95
C LEU A 193 7.62 -16.32 1.27
N ILE A 194 7.97 -17.38 2.00
CA ILE A 194 8.11 -18.73 1.44
C ILE A 194 6.73 -19.35 1.18
N TYR A 195 5.90 -19.42 2.21
CA TYR A 195 4.58 -20.08 2.15
C TYR A 195 3.45 -19.12 1.78
N SER A 196 3.72 -17.83 1.79
CA SER A 196 2.69 -16.81 1.54
C SER A 196 1.59 -16.74 2.62
N ALA A 197 1.93 -17.02 3.87
CA ALA A 197 0.99 -17.08 4.99
C ALA A 197 0.32 -15.73 5.28
N ASN A 198 -1.02 -15.71 5.31
CA ASN A 198 -1.79 -14.49 5.55
C ASN A 198 -1.85 -14.15 7.05
N ASP A 199 -1.92 -15.16 7.92
CA ASP A 199 -1.81 -15.02 9.38
C ASP A 199 -0.46 -14.41 9.80
N ALA A 200 0.63 -14.83 9.16
CA ALA A 200 1.93 -14.21 9.37
C ALA A 200 1.92 -12.71 8.96
N ALA A 201 1.26 -12.36 7.86
CA ALA A 201 1.13 -10.96 7.45
C ALA A 201 0.37 -10.12 8.48
N MET A 202 -0.72 -10.66 9.05
CA MET A 202 -1.51 -10.00 10.10
C MET A 202 -0.71 -9.81 11.39
N ALA A 203 -0.04 -10.88 11.85
CA ALA A 203 0.79 -10.83 13.05
C ALA A 203 1.96 -9.84 12.93
N ILE A 204 2.62 -9.80 11.76
CA ILE A 204 3.65 -8.80 11.44
C ILE A 204 3.05 -7.39 11.47
N ALA A 205 1.91 -7.18 10.81
CA ALA A 205 1.27 -5.87 10.73
C ALA A 205 0.90 -5.34 12.13
N ARG A 206 0.30 -6.17 12.95
CA ARG A 206 -0.03 -5.82 14.34
C ARG A 206 1.22 -5.55 15.17
N GLN A 207 2.27 -6.36 15.04
CA GLN A 207 3.50 -6.20 15.82
C GLN A 207 4.29 -4.96 15.42
N VAL A 208 4.40 -4.65 14.13
CA VAL A 208 5.16 -3.51 13.60
C VAL A 208 4.37 -2.21 13.71
N GLY A 209 3.11 -2.24 13.32
CA GLY A 209 2.24 -1.06 13.30
C GLY A 209 1.58 -0.73 14.63
N GLY A 210 1.54 -1.66 15.57
CA GLY A 210 0.71 -1.57 16.77
C GLY A 210 -0.78 -1.83 16.50
N SER A 211 -1.23 -1.68 15.28
CA SER A 211 -2.50 -2.14 14.72
C SER A 211 -2.36 -2.38 13.21
N VAL A 212 -3.29 -3.15 12.63
CA VAL A 212 -3.31 -3.42 11.18
C VAL A 212 -3.56 -2.14 10.40
N GLU A 213 -4.45 -1.27 10.85
CA GLU A 213 -4.78 0.00 10.20
C GLU A 213 -3.56 0.93 10.14
N ASN A 214 -2.81 1.05 11.23
CA ASN A 214 -1.61 1.86 11.27
C ASN A 214 -0.51 1.27 10.37
N PHE A 215 -0.40 -0.05 10.32
CA PHE A 215 0.54 -0.72 9.41
C PHE A 215 0.19 -0.48 7.94
N VAL A 216 -1.09 -0.54 7.57
CA VAL A 216 -1.57 -0.21 6.22
C VAL A 216 -1.24 1.25 5.85
N GLN A 217 -1.36 2.18 6.81
CA GLN A 217 -0.90 3.55 6.59
C GLN A 217 0.61 3.60 6.33
N MET A 218 1.41 2.86 7.10
CA MET A 218 2.86 2.75 6.88
C MET A 218 3.19 2.16 5.49
N MET A 219 2.41 1.16 5.02
CA MET A 219 2.57 0.61 3.67
C MET A 219 2.34 1.68 2.59
N ASN A 220 1.31 2.50 2.73
CA ASN A 220 1.00 3.57 1.78
C ASN A 220 2.03 4.72 1.84
N ASP A 221 2.51 5.07 3.02
CA ASP A 221 3.58 6.07 3.19
C ASP A 221 4.89 5.56 2.56
N LYS A 222 5.20 4.27 2.73
CA LYS A 222 6.36 3.63 2.09
C LYS A 222 6.21 3.60 0.56
N ALA A 223 5.02 3.25 0.05
CA ALA A 223 4.74 3.29 -1.40
C ALA A 223 4.97 4.71 -1.96
N ALA A 224 4.47 5.73 -1.28
CA ALA A 224 4.71 7.13 -1.68
C ALA A 224 6.21 7.48 -1.67
N SER A 225 6.97 7.02 -0.67
CA SER A 225 8.42 7.26 -0.57
C SER A 225 9.22 6.58 -1.69
N LEU A 226 8.72 5.46 -2.20
CA LEU A 226 9.29 4.70 -3.33
C LEU A 226 8.76 5.21 -4.70
N ALA A 227 7.98 6.29 -4.72
CA ALA A 227 7.32 6.82 -5.92
C ALA A 227 6.38 5.83 -6.62
N MET A 228 5.76 4.91 -5.88
CA MET A 228 4.76 3.95 -6.36
C MET A 228 3.41 4.66 -6.54
N THR A 229 3.28 5.45 -7.59
CA THR A 229 2.13 6.38 -7.78
C THR A 229 0.85 5.69 -8.24
N GLY A 230 0.93 4.46 -8.72
CA GLY A 230 -0.20 3.64 -9.16
C GLY A 230 -0.65 2.61 -8.11
N THR A 231 -0.16 2.70 -6.87
CA THR A 231 -0.37 1.70 -5.82
C THR A 231 -1.14 2.27 -4.62
N HIS A 232 -2.06 1.47 -4.09
CA HIS A 232 -2.70 1.68 -2.81
C HIS A 232 -2.90 0.33 -2.10
N PHE A 233 -2.51 0.25 -0.85
CA PHE A 233 -2.68 -0.92 0.01
C PHE A 233 -3.87 -0.72 0.95
N ALA A 234 -4.74 -1.74 1.05
CA ALA A 234 -5.87 -1.80 1.97
C ALA A 234 -5.66 -2.84 3.09
N ASN A 235 -4.73 -3.78 2.90
CA ASN A 235 -4.41 -4.82 3.87
C ASN A 235 -2.95 -5.32 3.70
N PRO A 236 -2.38 -6.06 4.70
CA PRO A 236 -0.98 -6.51 4.65
C PRO A 236 -0.76 -7.82 3.89
N HIS A 237 -1.80 -8.53 3.47
CA HIS A 237 -1.72 -9.89 2.93
C HIS A 237 -2.07 -10.00 1.44
N GLY A 238 -2.85 -9.08 0.89
CA GLY A 238 -3.24 -9.04 -0.52
C GLY A 238 -4.51 -9.84 -0.85
N LEU A 239 -5.37 -10.17 0.13
CA LEU A 239 -6.74 -10.60 -0.14
C LEU A 239 -7.50 -9.45 -0.80
N HIS A 240 -8.54 -9.77 -1.54
CA HIS A 240 -9.21 -8.81 -2.39
C HIS A 240 -9.85 -7.65 -1.60
N ASP A 241 -9.65 -6.44 -2.11
CA ASP A 241 -10.34 -5.20 -1.73
C ASP A 241 -10.32 -4.27 -2.96
N GLU A 242 -11.42 -3.60 -3.26
CA GLU A 242 -11.52 -2.73 -4.44
C GLU A 242 -10.50 -1.57 -4.42
N ASN A 243 -10.05 -1.18 -3.22
CA ASN A 243 -9.05 -0.13 -3.04
C ASN A 243 -7.62 -0.68 -2.92
N HIS A 244 -7.40 -1.98 -3.11
CA HIS A 244 -6.09 -2.63 -3.02
C HIS A 244 -5.54 -2.91 -4.41
N TYR A 245 -4.74 -2.01 -4.96
CA TYR A 245 -4.25 -2.09 -6.34
C TYR A 245 -2.78 -1.68 -6.46
N THR A 246 -2.17 -2.10 -7.56
CA THR A 246 -0.78 -1.79 -7.91
C THR A 246 -0.58 -1.78 -9.43
N THR A 247 0.63 -1.52 -9.89
CA THR A 247 1.06 -1.65 -11.29
C THR A 247 2.29 -2.55 -11.39
N ALA A 248 2.59 -3.08 -12.57
CA ALA A 248 3.79 -3.89 -12.75
C ALA A 248 5.08 -3.08 -12.49
N TYR A 249 5.07 -1.79 -12.81
CA TYR A 249 6.19 -0.90 -12.52
C TYR A 249 6.35 -0.65 -11.01
N ASP A 250 5.28 -0.42 -10.29
CA ASP A 250 5.34 -0.20 -8.84
C ASP A 250 5.79 -1.48 -8.10
N VAL A 251 5.39 -2.66 -8.58
CA VAL A 251 5.91 -3.94 -8.06
C VAL A 251 7.42 -4.06 -8.29
N TYR A 252 7.92 -3.63 -9.46
CA TYR A 252 9.36 -3.56 -9.69
C TYR A 252 10.05 -2.65 -8.66
N LEU A 253 9.53 -1.45 -8.42
CA LEU A 253 10.11 -0.52 -7.43
C LEU A 253 10.15 -1.13 -6.03
N MET A 254 9.05 -1.75 -5.62
CA MET A 254 8.92 -2.40 -4.31
C MET A 254 9.89 -3.60 -4.18
N LEU A 255 9.94 -4.47 -5.19
CA LEU A 255 10.82 -5.63 -5.18
C LEU A 255 12.29 -5.21 -5.25
N TYR A 256 12.62 -4.19 -6.04
CA TYR A 256 13.98 -3.64 -6.10
C TYR A 256 14.42 -3.09 -4.74
N ALA A 257 13.55 -2.36 -4.03
CA ALA A 257 13.84 -1.86 -2.69
C ALA A 257 14.03 -3.01 -1.69
N ALA A 258 13.15 -4.01 -1.69
CA ALA A 258 13.25 -5.18 -0.81
C ALA A 258 14.51 -6.01 -1.10
N TYR A 259 14.88 -6.15 -2.37
CA TYR A 259 16.05 -6.91 -2.81
C TYR A 259 17.40 -6.30 -2.36
N GLN A 260 17.44 -5.03 -1.92
CA GLN A 260 18.64 -4.44 -1.33
C GLN A 260 18.98 -5.03 0.05
N HIS A 261 18.04 -5.75 0.69
CA HIS A 261 18.22 -6.37 1.99
C HIS A 261 18.67 -7.84 1.85
N THR A 262 19.82 -8.20 2.41
CA THR A 262 20.37 -9.57 2.35
C THR A 262 19.42 -10.60 2.97
N GLU A 263 18.70 -10.24 4.03
CA GLU A 263 17.71 -11.08 4.68
C GLU A 263 16.57 -11.46 3.71
N PHE A 264 16.08 -10.48 2.93
CA PHE A 264 15.07 -10.72 1.92
C PHE A 264 15.61 -11.65 0.82
N GLN A 265 16.82 -11.40 0.29
CA GLN A 265 17.45 -12.23 -0.72
C GLN A 265 17.58 -13.70 -0.27
N ASN A 266 18.08 -13.90 0.96
CA ASN A 266 18.23 -15.23 1.53
C ASN A 266 16.90 -15.97 1.67
N THR A 267 15.88 -15.29 2.23
CA THR A 267 14.58 -15.92 2.49
C THR A 267 13.80 -16.20 1.22
N MET A 268 13.76 -15.25 0.27
CA MET A 268 13.01 -15.43 -0.97
C MET A 268 13.59 -16.53 -1.88
N SER A 269 14.83 -16.96 -1.66
CA SER A 269 15.50 -18.03 -2.42
C SER A 269 15.25 -19.44 -1.85
N MET A 270 14.59 -19.55 -0.70
CA MET A 270 14.37 -20.84 -0.05
C MET A 270 13.22 -21.63 -0.69
N SER A 271 13.44 -22.92 -0.94
CA SER A 271 12.40 -23.83 -1.43
C SER A 271 11.45 -24.31 -0.32
N SER A 272 11.88 -24.25 0.94
CA SER A 272 11.11 -24.66 2.11
C SER A 272 11.69 -24.09 3.39
N TYR A 273 10.89 -24.08 4.46
CA TYR A 273 11.28 -23.65 5.80
C TYR A 273 10.59 -24.48 6.86
N THR A 274 11.27 -24.78 7.97
CA THR A 274 10.66 -25.40 9.16
C THR A 274 10.47 -24.31 10.21
N LEU A 275 9.23 -23.89 10.40
CA LEU A 275 8.84 -22.96 11.43
C LEU A 275 8.78 -23.68 12.77
N ASN A 276 9.49 -23.15 13.77
CA ASN A 276 9.44 -23.63 15.15
C ASN A 276 8.57 -22.70 15.99
N MET A 277 7.71 -23.24 16.84
CA MET A 277 6.87 -22.43 17.73
C MET A 277 6.82 -23.03 19.13
N THR A 278 6.41 -22.21 20.06
CA THR A 278 6.01 -22.67 21.41
C THR A 278 4.51 -22.54 21.53
N HIS A 279 3.81 -23.63 21.80
CA HIS A 279 2.37 -23.64 22.02
C HIS A 279 1.98 -22.91 23.29
N ALA A 280 0.70 -22.53 23.41
CA ALA A 280 0.17 -21.84 24.60
C ALA A 280 0.37 -22.63 25.92
N ASP A 281 0.48 -23.95 25.84
CA ASP A 281 0.79 -24.83 26.98
C ASP A 281 2.29 -24.97 27.31
N GLY A 282 3.15 -24.27 26.55
CA GLY A 282 4.61 -24.30 26.69
C GLY A 282 5.31 -25.44 25.97
N THR A 283 4.59 -26.30 25.25
CA THR A 283 5.20 -27.37 24.44
C THR A 283 5.77 -26.80 23.14
N ALA A 284 6.84 -27.41 22.63
CA ALA A 284 7.41 -27.06 21.36
C ALA A 284 6.65 -27.71 20.20
N GLY A 285 6.45 -26.97 19.11
CA GLY A 285 5.86 -27.44 17.86
C GLY A 285 6.67 -27.05 16.65
N THR A 286 6.39 -27.70 15.51
CA THR A 286 7.03 -27.39 14.22
C THR A 286 6.02 -27.48 13.08
N ILE A 287 6.13 -26.58 12.11
CA ILE A 287 5.33 -26.59 10.89
C ILE A 287 6.31 -26.57 9.69
N TYR A 288 6.11 -27.48 8.74
CA TYR A 288 6.86 -27.48 7.48
C TYR A 288 6.14 -26.63 6.44
N LEU A 289 6.84 -25.65 5.88
CA LEU A 289 6.35 -24.71 4.88
C LEU A 289 7.11 -24.91 3.58
N SER A 290 6.41 -25.15 2.48
CA SER A 290 6.99 -25.25 1.14
C SER A 290 6.80 -23.95 0.37
N SER A 291 7.76 -23.57 -0.45
CA SER A 291 7.66 -22.38 -1.29
C SER A 291 6.48 -22.50 -2.27
N THR A 292 5.84 -21.37 -2.52
CA THR A 292 4.80 -21.22 -3.56
C THR A 292 5.41 -20.99 -4.95
N ASP A 293 6.70 -20.71 -5.03
CA ASP A 293 7.43 -20.54 -6.29
C ASP A 293 7.84 -21.91 -6.87
N LYS A 294 7.27 -22.25 -8.03
CA LYS A 294 7.51 -23.55 -8.68
C LYS A 294 8.89 -23.72 -9.28
N TYR A 295 9.63 -22.65 -9.51
CA TYR A 295 11.03 -22.75 -9.91
C TYR A 295 11.89 -23.18 -8.74
N LEU A 296 11.64 -22.68 -7.54
CA LEU A 296 12.38 -23.03 -6.32
C LEU A 296 12.07 -24.45 -5.84
N THR A 297 10.82 -24.91 -6.02
CA THR A 297 10.43 -26.29 -5.65
C THR A 297 10.84 -27.34 -6.69
N GLY A 298 11.30 -26.90 -7.87
CA GLY A 298 11.67 -27.80 -8.98
C GLY A 298 10.47 -28.35 -9.77
N GLU A 299 9.25 -27.85 -9.52
CA GLU A 299 8.06 -28.21 -10.30
C GLU A 299 8.09 -27.60 -11.72
N LYS A 300 8.84 -26.53 -11.90
CA LYS A 300 9.12 -25.88 -13.20
C LYS A 300 10.61 -25.66 -13.33
N ASN A 301 11.14 -25.88 -14.53
CA ASN A 301 12.54 -25.58 -14.85
C ASN A 301 12.65 -24.14 -15.38
N ALA A 302 13.66 -23.42 -14.92
CA ALA A 302 14.05 -22.17 -15.57
C ALA A 302 14.58 -22.45 -16.99
N PRO A 303 14.49 -21.50 -17.92
CA PRO A 303 15.13 -21.59 -19.24
C PRO A 303 16.63 -21.83 -19.13
N GLU A 304 17.23 -22.34 -20.22
CA GLU A 304 18.68 -22.49 -20.32
C GLU A 304 19.37 -21.13 -20.11
N ASN A 305 20.45 -21.12 -19.32
CA ASN A 305 21.20 -19.90 -18.98
C ASN A 305 20.50 -18.89 -18.06
N VAL A 306 19.38 -19.24 -17.44
CA VAL A 306 18.69 -18.43 -16.43
C VAL A 306 18.71 -19.10 -15.08
N THR A 307 19.14 -18.38 -14.05
CA THR A 307 19.04 -18.81 -12.65
C THR A 307 18.00 -17.95 -11.94
N VAL A 308 16.94 -18.59 -11.41
CA VAL A 308 15.96 -17.92 -10.55
C VAL A 308 16.57 -17.78 -9.16
N LEU A 309 16.65 -16.53 -8.68
CA LEU A 309 17.14 -16.20 -7.35
C LEU A 309 16.02 -16.19 -6.30
N GLY A 310 14.78 -16.14 -6.76
CA GLY A 310 13.57 -16.20 -5.96
C GLY A 310 12.59 -15.09 -6.29
N GLY A 311 11.50 -15.02 -5.53
CA GLY A 311 10.46 -14.02 -5.76
C GLY A 311 9.20 -14.25 -4.94
N LYS A 312 8.09 -13.70 -5.43
CA LYS A 312 6.80 -13.82 -4.79
C LYS A 312 5.70 -14.14 -5.79
N THR A 313 4.87 -15.12 -5.44
CA THR A 313 3.65 -15.47 -6.18
C THR A 313 2.43 -14.80 -5.55
N GLY A 314 1.37 -14.62 -6.34
CA GLY A 314 0.08 -14.15 -5.87
C GLY A 314 -1.05 -14.75 -6.69
N THR A 315 -2.20 -15.04 -6.07
CA THR A 315 -3.39 -15.50 -6.78
C THR A 315 -4.62 -15.15 -5.94
N THR A 316 -5.60 -14.50 -6.55
CA THR A 316 -7.01 -14.43 -6.15
C THR A 316 -7.86 -14.55 -7.41
N ASP A 317 -9.16 -14.71 -7.26
CA ASP A 317 -10.07 -14.81 -8.43
C ASP A 317 -10.03 -13.51 -9.24
N GLU A 318 -9.98 -12.36 -8.57
CA GLU A 318 -9.95 -11.02 -9.20
C GLU A 318 -8.57 -10.64 -9.75
N ALA A 319 -7.51 -11.01 -9.05
CA ALA A 319 -6.14 -10.69 -9.47
C ALA A 319 -5.64 -11.60 -10.59
N GLY A 320 -6.26 -12.77 -10.77
CA GLY A 320 -5.67 -13.82 -11.61
C GLY A 320 -4.37 -14.35 -11.00
N SER A 321 -3.44 -14.80 -11.84
CA SER A 321 -2.14 -15.30 -11.42
C SER A 321 -1.08 -14.19 -11.55
N CYS A 322 -0.32 -13.98 -10.47
CA CYS A 322 0.71 -12.93 -10.37
C CYS A 322 2.05 -13.54 -9.96
N LEU A 323 3.15 -13.00 -10.49
CA LEU A 323 4.50 -13.42 -10.18
C LEU A 323 5.46 -12.22 -10.30
N ALA A 324 6.31 -12.06 -9.31
CA ALA A 324 7.42 -11.13 -9.32
C ALA A 324 8.68 -11.87 -8.93
N LEU A 325 9.67 -11.95 -9.83
CA LEU A 325 10.90 -12.73 -9.69
C LEU A 325 12.12 -11.84 -9.80
N VAL A 326 13.17 -12.26 -9.10
CA VAL A 326 14.56 -11.88 -9.38
C VAL A 326 15.25 -13.07 -9.99
N SER A 327 15.94 -12.87 -11.10
CA SER A 327 16.71 -13.87 -11.83
C SER A 327 18.04 -13.29 -12.28
N GLN A 328 18.95 -14.14 -12.73
CA GLN A 328 20.21 -13.74 -13.36
C GLN A 328 20.45 -14.57 -14.61
N ASN A 329 21.11 -13.97 -15.59
CA ASN A 329 21.56 -14.65 -16.78
C ASN A 329 22.86 -15.43 -16.53
N ALA A 330 23.40 -16.09 -17.57
CA ALA A 330 24.65 -16.87 -17.49
C ALA A 330 25.89 -16.04 -17.09
N TYR A 331 25.83 -14.71 -17.21
CA TYR A 331 26.91 -13.79 -16.85
C TYR A 331 26.77 -13.27 -15.41
N GLY A 332 25.68 -13.62 -14.71
CA GLY A 332 25.40 -13.17 -13.36
C GLY A 332 24.71 -11.79 -13.31
N GLU A 333 24.30 -11.25 -14.46
CA GLU A 333 23.57 -9.97 -14.52
C GLU A 333 22.14 -10.15 -13.98
N PRO A 334 21.70 -9.31 -13.03
CA PRO A 334 20.42 -9.47 -12.37
C PRO A 334 19.26 -8.79 -13.13
N PHE A 335 18.10 -9.46 -13.12
CA PHE A 335 16.85 -8.97 -13.72
C PHE A 335 15.70 -9.09 -12.74
N ILE A 336 14.76 -8.18 -12.84
CA ILE A 336 13.43 -8.31 -12.22
C ILE A 336 12.41 -8.55 -13.33
N SER A 337 11.62 -9.61 -13.18
CA SER A 337 10.46 -9.92 -14.02
C SER A 337 9.19 -9.78 -13.22
N VAL A 338 8.22 -9.03 -13.71
CA VAL A 338 6.91 -8.86 -13.10
C VAL A 338 5.83 -9.22 -14.10
N ILE A 339 4.95 -10.15 -13.74
CA ILE A 339 3.75 -10.50 -14.51
C ILE A 339 2.56 -10.47 -13.57
N LEU A 340 1.55 -9.68 -13.91
CA LEU A 340 0.31 -9.52 -13.15
C LEU A 340 -0.88 -9.82 -14.06
N HIS A 341 -1.92 -10.38 -13.45
CA HIS A 341 -3.20 -10.64 -14.09
C HIS A 341 -3.14 -11.65 -15.26
N ALA A 342 -2.28 -12.67 -15.14
CA ALA A 342 -2.30 -13.80 -16.07
C ALA A 342 -3.53 -14.69 -15.80
N SER A 343 -4.13 -15.25 -16.87
CA SER A 343 -5.35 -16.04 -16.76
C SER A 343 -5.15 -17.35 -16.00
N THR A 344 -3.95 -17.93 -16.10
CA THR A 344 -3.60 -19.21 -15.48
C THR A 344 -2.17 -19.24 -14.96
N LYS A 345 -1.91 -20.12 -13.98
CA LYS A 345 -0.54 -20.40 -13.53
C LYS A 345 0.35 -21.01 -14.63
N VAL A 346 -0.25 -21.66 -15.63
CA VAL A 346 0.49 -22.26 -16.77
C VAL A 346 1.03 -21.11 -17.63
N GLU A 347 0.16 -20.20 -18.08
CA GLU A 347 0.54 -18.99 -18.83
C GLU A 347 1.61 -18.21 -18.06
N LEU A 348 1.40 -17.99 -16.74
CA LEU A 348 2.32 -17.26 -15.88
C LEU A 348 3.76 -17.82 -15.92
N TYR A 349 3.92 -19.14 -15.78
CA TYR A 349 5.24 -19.77 -15.69
C TYR A 349 5.88 -20.09 -17.06
N GLU A 350 5.07 -20.25 -18.11
CA GLU A 350 5.58 -20.46 -19.47
C GLU A 350 6.19 -19.18 -20.04
N ASP A 351 5.61 -18.05 -19.68
CA ASP A 351 5.97 -16.75 -20.25
C ASP A 351 6.95 -15.94 -19.39
N CYS A 352 7.04 -16.21 -18.08
CA CYS A 352 7.77 -15.38 -17.13
C CYS A 352 9.27 -15.26 -17.40
N LEU A 353 9.90 -16.27 -17.97
CA LEU A 353 11.35 -16.31 -18.16
C LEU A 353 11.79 -16.41 -19.62
N LEU A 354 10.86 -16.39 -20.57
CA LEU A 354 11.19 -16.35 -22.01
C LEU A 354 12.05 -15.14 -22.37
N TYR A 355 12.08 -14.13 -21.51
CA TYR A 355 12.73 -12.83 -21.74
C TYR A 355 14.16 -12.73 -21.25
N THR A 356 14.55 -13.58 -20.29
CA THR A 356 15.88 -13.52 -19.65
C THR A 356 16.91 -14.37 -20.40
N SER A 357 16.48 -15.10 -21.42
CA SER A 357 17.40 -15.83 -22.32
C SER A 357 17.85 -14.87 -23.45
N PRO A 358 19.14 -14.61 -23.62
CA PRO A 358 19.66 -13.79 -24.71
C PRO A 358 19.46 -14.43 -26.08
#